data_0c09fbedb562b1e01f944eff3214e883
#
_entry.id   0c09fbedb562b1e01f944eff3214e883
#
_cell.length_a   1.000
_cell.length_b   1.000
_cell.length_c   1.000
_cell.angle_alpha   90.00
_cell.angle_beta   90.00
_cell.angle_gamma   90.00
#
_symmetry.space_group_name_H-M   'P 1'
#
loop_
_entity.id
_entity.type
_entity.pdbx_description
1 polymer ?
#
loop_
_entity_poly.entity_id
_entity_poly.type
_entity_poly.pdbx_seq_one_letter_code
_entity_poly.pdbx_strand_id
1 'polypeptide(L)'
;MAKQRGKTKYFDYSLLVIILFLVCFGLVMVYSTSYYSGMRLTKPDPAFYLKKQIKSTAIGMVAFVFCIFFDYRFYYKLAPFIYGGAILSILLILTPLGVEINHARRWINVGFGTIQPAEICKLAVIISVSAYIVMTGKAIDKFRNLIVVAVLTLIPTGMILVITKNLSSAIIVFGIGFVIYFVATKRYWPFALMAVFGAAGIAAFILYIHYYVDPVTAGVEIDEDTGFRMMRILAWR
;
A
#
# COMPACT_ATOMS: atom_id res chain seq x y z
N MET A 1 23.13 10.73 42.22
CA MET A 1 23.22 9.48 41.44
C MET A 1 21.81 8.96 41.16
N ALA A 2 21.23 9.28 40.03
CA ALA A 2 19.91 8.79 39.66
C ALA A 2 20.05 7.38 39.10
N LYS A 3 19.49 6.42 39.83
CA LYS A 3 19.43 4.99 39.48
C LYS A 3 18.68 4.84 38.14
N GLN A 4 19.38 4.47 37.07
CA GLN A 4 18.75 4.10 35.80
C GLN A 4 17.84 2.90 36.09
N ARG A 5 16.50 3.16 36.14
CA ARG A 5 15.51 2.09 36.13
C ARG A 5 15.70 1.33 34.81
N GLY A 6 16.06 0.07 34.91
CA GLY A 6 16.15 -0.85 33.77
C GLY A 6 14.85 -0.77 32.98
N LYS A 7 14.97 -0.49 31.68
CA LYS A 7 13.83 -0.52 30.75
C LYS A 7 13.34 -1.96 30.66
N THR A 8 12.30 -2.28 31.44
CA THR A 8 11.52 -3.50 31.19
C THR A 8 10.96 -3.40 29.77
N LYS A 9 11.40 -4.28 28.88
CA LYS A 9 10.82 -4.42 27.57
C LYS A 9 9.41 -4.99 27.77
N TYR A 10 8.40 -4.13 27.68
CA TYR A 10 7.01 -4.58 27.66
C TYR A 10 6.73 -5.21 26.30
N PHE A 11 6.41 -6.50 26.33
CA PHE A 11 5.99 -7.23 25.15
C PHE A 11 4.46 -7.37 25.19
N ASP A 12 3.76 -6.93 24.15
CA ASP A 12 2.31 -7.01 24.07
C ASP A 12 1.89 -8.40 23.55
N TYR A 13 1.64 -9.29 24.50
CA TYR A 13 1.16 -10.64 24.20
C TYR A 13 -0.23 -10.64 23.58
N SER A 14 -1.09 -9.66 23.90
CA SER A 14 -2.44 -9.57 23.33
C SER A 14 -2.37 -9.31 21.84
N LEU A 15 -1.52 -8.38 21.41
CA LEU A 15 -1.28 -8.10 20.00
C LEU A 15 -0.75 -9.34 19.26
N LEU A 16 0.21 -10.05 19.87
CA LEU A 16 0.77 -11.28 19.28
C LEU A 16 -0.32 -12.34 19.06
N VAL A 17 -1.15 -12.59 20.09
CA VAL A 17 -2.23 -13.59 20.01
C VAL A 17 -3.24 -13.21 18.91
N ILE A 18 -3.62 -11.94 18.83
CA ILE A 18 -4.53 -11.46 17.78
C ILE A 18 -3.93 -11.69 16.39
N ILE A 19 -2.65 -11.36 16.19
CA ILE A 19 -1.96 -11.56 14.90
C ILE A 19 -1.96 -13.05 14.54
N LEU A 20 -1.58 -13.93 15.45
CA LEU A 20 -1.58 -15.38 15.20
C LEU A 20 -2.97 -15.92 14.89
N PHE A 21 -3.99 -15.48 15.63
CA PHE A 21 -5.37 -15.85 15.37
C PHE A 21 -5.81 -15.43 13.96
N LEU A 22 -5.53 -14.17 13.56
CA LEU A 22 -5.89 -13.67 12.23
C LEU A 22 -5.15 -14.41 11.11
N VAL A 23 -3.89 -14.77 11.33
CA VAL A 23 -3.12 -15.59 10.37
C VAL A 23 -3.73 -16.97 10.21
N CYS A 24 -4.04 -17.68 11.30
CA CYS A 24 -4.68 -18.99 11.26
C CYS A 24 -6.06 -18.92 10.60
N PHE A 25 -6.87 -17.95 10.99
CA PHE A 25 -8.18 -17.71 10.40
C PHE A 25 -8.08 -17.43 8.89
N GLY A 26 -7.11 -16.59 8.48
CA GLY A 26 -6.86 -16.29 7.07
C GLY A 26 -6.48 -17.53 6.26
N LEU A 27 -5.66 -18.45 6.80
CA LEU A 27 -5.30 -19.70 6.14
C LEU A 27 -6.52 -20.60 5.92
N VAL A 28 -7.39 -20.71 6.95
CA VAL A 28 -8.65 -21.48 6.85
C VAL A 28 -9.57 -20.89 5.79
N MET A 29 -9.71 -19.56 5.78
CA MET A 29 -10.55 -18.86 4.79
C MET A 29 -10.01 -19.02 3.36
N VAL A 30 -8.69 -18.92 3.16
CA VAL A 30 -8.08 -19.19 1.84
C VAL A 30 -8.37 -20.59 1.36
N TYR A 31 -8.27 -21.61 2.22
CA TYR A 31 -8.61 -22.97 1.83
C TYR A 31 -10.08 -23.09 1.42
N SER A 32 -10.98 -22.57 2.24
CA SER A 32 -12.43 -22.65 2.00
C SER A 32 -12.84 -21.96 0.70
N THR A 33 -12.37 -20.75 0.47
CA THR A 33 -12.77 -19.94 -0.70
C THR A 33 -12.11 -20.40 -2.00
N SER A 34 -10.89 -20.95 -1.93
CA SER A 34 -10.13 -21.36 -3.12
C SER A 34 -10.27 -22.83 -3.50
N TYR A 35 -11.01 -23.62 -2.75
CA TYR A 35 -11.20 -25.06 -2.96
C TYR A 35 -11.62 -25.37 -4.41
N TYR A 36 -12.73 -24.78 -4.87
CA TYR A 36 -13.22 -24.99 -6.23
C TYR A 36 -12.29 -24.46 -7.32
N SER A 37 -11.61 -23.36 -7.06
CA SER A 37 -10.61 -22.82 -7.98
C SER A 37 -9.41 -23.74 -8.13
N GLY A 38 -8.98 -24.41 -7.05
CA GLY A 38 -7.92 -25.39 -7.08
C GLY A 38 -8.31 -26.65 -7.87
N MET A 39 -9.57 -27.08 -7.78
CA MET A 39 -10.11 -28.22 -8.54
C MET A 39 -10.22 -27.95 -10.05
N ARG A 40 -10.30 -26.70 -10.48
CA ARG A 40 -10.35 -26.31 -11.91
C ARG A 40 -9.00 -26.18 -12.57
N LEU A 41 -7.90 -26.40 -11.88
CA LEU A 41 -6.57 -26.38 -12.46
C LEU A 41 -6.34 -27.58 -13.38
N THR A 42 -5.38 -27.47 -14.30
CA THR A 42 -4.97 -28.54 -15.20
C THR A 42 -4.58 -29.83 -14.45
N LYS A 43 -4.02 -29.66 -13.24
CA LYS A 43 -3.82 -30.74 -12.25
C LYS A 43 -4.65 -30.37 -11.03
N PRO A 44 -5.82 -31.00 -10.79
CA PRO A 44 -6.69 -30.68 -9.68
C PRO A 44 -5.98 -30.86 -8.34
N ASP A 45 -5.84 -29.78 -7.58
CA ASP A 45 -5.31 -29.79 -6.21
C ASP A 45 -6.10 -28.78 -5.37
N PRO A 46 -7.03 -29.24 -4.52
CA PRO A 46 -7.83 -28.34 -3.69
C PRO A 46 -7.00 -27.53 -2.70
N ALA A 47 -5.81 -27.99 -2.35
CA ALA A 47 -4.90 -27.32 -1.43
C ALA A 47 -3.84 -26.46 -2.13
N PHE A 48 -3.88 -26.29 -3.45
CA PHE A 48 -2.88 -25.54 -4.22
C PHE A 48 -2.65 -24.13 -3.67
N TYR A 49 -3.73 -23.36 -3.51
CA TYR A 49 -3.66 -22.00 -3.01
C TYR A 49 -3.26 -21.94 -1.53
N LEU A 50 -3.75 -22.89 -0.71
CA LEU A 50 -3.34 -23.01 0.69
C LEU A 50 -1.83 -23.27 0.82
N LYS A 51 -1.28 -24.20 0.05
CA LYS A 51 0.17 -24.49 0.04
C LYS A 51 0.99 -23.26 -0.33
N LYS A 52 0.53 -22.48 -1.32
CA LYS A 52 1.15 -21.22 -1.71
C LYS A 52 1.09 -20.18 -0.60
N GLN A 53 -0.07 -20.07 0.06
CA GLN A 53 -0.26 -19.14 1.17
C GLN A 53 0.58 -19.52 2.39
N ILE A 54 0.67 -20.79 2.76
CA ILE A 54 1.52 -21.26 3.87
C ILE A 54 2.98 -20.87 3.64
N LYS A 55 3.51 -21.04 2.42
CA LYS A 55 4.89 -20.62 2.09
C LYS A 55 5.09 -19.13 2.31
N SER A 56 4.16 -18.30 1.82
CA SER A 56 4.23 -16.84 1.99
C SER A 56 4.08 -16.44 3.46
N THR A 57 3.19 -17.10 4.19
CA THR A 57 2.98 -16.87 5.63
C THR A 57 4.23 -17.25 6.43
N ALA A 58 4.90 -18.36 6.11
CA ALA A 58 6.14 -18.75 6.78
C ALA A 58 7.24 -17.70 6.59
N ILE A 59 7.42 -17.17 5.35
CA ILE A 59 8.35 -16.08 5.09
C ILE A 59 7.97 -14.82 5.89
N GLY A 60 6.68 -14.47 5.90
CA GLY A 60 6.17 -13.34 6.67
C GLY A 60 6.39 -13.51 8.19
N MET A 61 6.21 -14.72 8.72
CA MET A 61 6.48 -15.01 10.13
C MET A 61 7.96 -14.87 10.50
N VAL A 62 8.87 -15.34 9.63
CA VAL A 62 10.32 -15.13 9.83
C VAL A 62 10.65 -13.64 9.85
N ALA A 63 10.12 -12.86 8.90
CA ALA A 63 10.30 -11.41 8.87
C ALA A 63 9.69 -10.73 10.10
N PHE A 64 8.52 -11.17 10.56
CA PHE A 64 7.86 -10.67 11.77
C PHE A 64 8.74 -10.87 13.01
N VAL A 65 9.23 -12.10 13.22
CA VAL A 65 10.14 -12.43 14.34
C VAL A 65 11.40 -11.58 14.27
N PHE A 66 12.00 -11.44 13.07
CA PHE A 66 13.16 -10.58 12.86
C PHE A 66 12.89 -9.13 13.28
N CYS A 67 11.73 -8.57 12.88
CA CYS A 67 11.36 -7.20 13.23
C CYS A 67 11.13 -6.99 14.73
N ILE A 68 10.69 -8.01 15.49
CA ILE A 68 10.52 -7.93 16.95
C ILE A 68 11.86 -7.68 17.65
N PHE A 69 12.93 -8.32 17.19
CA PHE A 69 14.25 -8.19 17.80
C PHE A 69 15.01 -6.96 17.33
N PHE A 70 14.61 -6.34 16.23
CA PHE A 70 15.27 -5.17 15.67
C PHE A 70 14.86 -3.89 16.41
N ASP A 71 15.82 -3.07 16.82
CA ASP A 71 15.51 -1.76 17.41
C ASP A 71 14.98 -0.81 16.34
N TYR A 72 13.79 -0.24 16.58
CA TYR A 72 13.15 0.73 15.68
C TYR A 72 14.02 1.95 15.37
N ARG A 73 15.00 2.28 16.22
CA ARG A 73 15.95 3.37 16.00
C ARG A 73 16.86 3.12 14.79
N PHE A 74 17.04 1.86 14.41
CA PHE A 74 17.80 1.51 13.23
C PHE A 74 17.05 1.91 11.94
N TYR A 75 15.75 1.70 11.91
CA TYR A 75 14.92 2.09 10.77
C TYR A 75 14.97 3.59 10.50
N TYR A 76 15.08 4.41 11.53
CA TYR A 76 15.27 5.85 11.41
C TYR A 76 16.52 6.22 10.61
N LYS A 77 17.65 5.57 10.89
CA LYS A 77 18.92 5.82 10.15
C LYS A 77 18.86 5.28 8.72
N LEU A 78 18.11 4.19 8.52
CA LEU A 78 17.96 3.54 7.22
C LEU A 78 16.87 4.18 6.34
N ALA A 79 16.04 5.07 6.87
CA ALA A 79 14.89 5.64 6.17
C ALA A 79 15.21 6.17 4.76
N PRO A 80 16.28 6.95 4.50
CA PRO A 80 16.58 7.44 3.16
C PRO A 80 16.94 6.31 2.19
N PHE A 81 17.63 5.27 2.65
CA PHE A 81 17.98 4.10 1.82
C PHE A 81 16.75 3.24 1.52
N ILE A 82 15.88 3.03 2.51
CA ILE A 82 14.61 2.31 2.33
C ILE A 82 13.73 3.04 1.32
N TYR A 83 13.65 4.37 1.43
CA TYR A 83 12.88 5.20 0.50
C TYR A 83 13.45 5.14 -0.92
N GLY A 84 14.77 5.32 -1.07
CA GLY A 84 15.44 5.20 -2.37
C GLY A 84 15.27 3.82 -2.99
N GLY A 85 15.40 2.75 -2.20
CA GLY A 85 15.16 1.37 -2.64
C GLY A 85 13.71 1.12 -3.09
N ALA A 86 12.74 1.72 -2.40
CA ALA A 86 11.32 1.63 -2.79
C ALA A 86 11.06 2.33 -4.14
N ILE A 87 11.60 3.54 -4.33
CA ILE A 87 11.50 4.26 -5.61
C ILE A 87 12.17 3.44 -6.73
N LEU A 88 13.36 2.91 -6.48
CA LEU A 88 14.07 2.06 -7.44
C LEU A 88 13.26 0.82 -7.78
N SER A 89 12.61 0.19 -6.81
CA SER A 89 11.77 -0.98 -7.04
C SER A 89 10.59 -0.69 -7.99
N ILE A 90 9.98 0.51 -7.94
CA ILE A 90 8.94 0.90 -8.91
C ILE A 90 9.55 1.02 -10.32
N LEU A 91 10.74 1.65 -10.44
CA LEU A 91 11.42 1.80 -11.73
C LEU A 91 11.81 0.45 -12.33
N LEU A 92 12.14 -0.54 -11.51
CA LEU A 92 12.46 -1.90 -11.99
C LEU A 92 11.27 -2.58 -12.70
N ILE A 93 10.04 -2.15 -12.49
CA ILE A 93 8.88 -2.66 -13.25
C ILE A 93 9.00 -2.35 -14.75
N LEU A 94 9.65 -1.24 -15.10
CA LEU A 94 9.86 -0.83 -16.50
C LEU A 94 10.88 -1.72 -17.22
N THR A 95 11.69 -2.46 -16.48
CA THR A 95 12.69 -3.39 -17.00
C THR A 95 12.04 -4.74 -17.37
N PRO A 96 12.78 -5.67 -18.04
CA PRO A 96 12.30 -7.02 -18.35
C PRO A 96 11.91 -7.86 -17.11
N LEU A 97 12.30 -7.44 -15.90
CA LEU A 97 11.90 -8.09 -14.63
C LEU A 97 10.43 -7.86 -14.27
N GLY A 98 9.80 -6.84 -14.88
CA GLY A 98 8.38 -6.54 -14.67
C GLY A 98 7.48 -7.58 -15.32
N VAL A 99 6.63 -8.22 -14.53
CA VAL A 99 5.65 -9.22 -14.98
C VAL A 99 4.28 -8.57 -15.15
N GLU A 100 3.67 -8.87 -16.30
CA GLU A 100 2.30 -8.49 -16.58
C GLU A 100 1.35 -9.61 -16.13
N ILE A 101 0.40 -9.27 -15.26
CA ILE A 101 -0.66 -10.16 -14.78
C ILE A 101 -1.98 -9.41 -14.92
N ASN A 102 -2.95 -10.01 -15.62
CA ASN A 102 -4.26 -9.42 -15.91
C ASN A 102 -4.14 -8.02 -16.56
N HIS A 103 -3.37 -7.92 -17.64
CA HIS A 103 -3.15 -6.69 -18.42
C HIS A 103 -2.59 -5.51 -17.60
N ALA A 104 -1.90 -5.79 -16.50
CA ALA A 104 -1.24 -4.77 -15.69
C ALA A 104 0.15 -5.21 -15.21
N ARG A 105 1.16 -4.39 -15.52
CA ARG A 105 2.54 -4.58 -15.03
C ARG A 105 2.67 -3.99 -13.64
N ARG A 106 2.52 -4.84 -12.61
CA ARG A 106 2.50 -4.41 -11.19
C ARG A 106 3.43 -5.23 -10.32
N TRP A 107 4.04 -6.26 -10.86
CA TRP A 107 4.82 -7.25 -10.15
C TRP A 107 6.23 -7.35 -10.72
N ILE A 108 7.21 -7.67 -9.86
CA ILE A 108 8.58 -7.99 -10.24
C ILE A 108 8.82 -9.46 -9.96
N ASN A 109 9.38 -10.19 -10.94
CA ASN A 109 9.81 -11.57 -10.74
C ASN A 109 11.19 -11.58 -10.05
N VAL A 110 11.26 -12.20 -8.89
CA VAL A 110 12.50 -12.36 -8.11
C VAL A 110 13.03 -13.80 -8.13
N GLY A 111 12.56 -14.62 -9.10
CA GLY A 111 12.98 -16.01 -9.29
C GLY A 111 12.21 -17.01 -8.44
N PHE A 112 12.10 -16.82 -7.15
CA PHE A 112 11.31 -17.67 -6.23
C PHE A 112 9.87 -17.20 -6.02
N GLY A 113 9.49 -16.08 -6.63
CA GLY A 113 8.14 -15.51 -6.54
C GLY A 113 8.05 -14.13 -7.17
N THR A 114 6.88 -13.52 -7.04
CA THR A 114 6.63 -12.15 -7.50
C THR A 114 6.44 -11.22 -6.31
N ILE A 115 7.08 -10.05 -6.36
CA ILE A 115 6.95 -8.99 -5.35
C ILE A 115 6.28 -7.79 -6.01
N GLN A 116 5.37 -7.15 -5.27
CA GLN A 116 4.71 -5.93 -5.71
C GLN A 116 5.41 -4.71 -5.12
N PRO A 117 6.08 -3.85 -5.91
CA PRO A 117 6.76 -2.65 -5.41
C PRO A 117 5.88 -1.69 -4.61
N ALA A 118 4.59 -1.61 -4.92
CA ALA A 118 3.66 -0.79 -4.16
C ALA A 118 3.56 -1.20 -2.67
N GLU A 119 3.73 -2.50 -2.35
CA GLU A 119 3.76 -2.97 -0.97
C GLU A 119 5.02 -2.48 -0.23
N ILE A 120 6.16 -2.51 -0.92
CA ILE A 120 7.43 -1.97 -0.39
C ILE A 120 7.30 -0.46 -0.16
N CYS A 121 6.66 0.27 -1.08
CA CYS A 121 6.45 1.71 -0.96
C CYS A 121 5.57 2.10 0.24
N LYS A 122 4.56 1.32 0.59
CA LYS A 122 3.77 1.56 1.79
C LYS A 122 4.65 1.58 3.05
N LEU A 123 5.50 0.58 3.21
CA LEU A 123 6.44 0.51 4.34
C LEU A 123 7.48 1.64 4.30
N ALA A 124 8.01 1.93 3.12
CA ALA A 124 8.99 3.00 2.93
C ALA A 124 8.44 4.38 3.30
N VAL A 125 7.19 4.68 2.91
CA VAL A 125 6.52 5.94 3.25
C VAL A 125 6.27 6.02 4.76
N ILE A 126 5.79 4.94 5.40
CA ILE A 126 5.61 4.90 6.86
C ILE A 126 6.92 5.25 7.57
N ILE A 127 8.01 4.57 7.22
CA ILE A 127 9.31 4.74 7.87
C ILE A 127 9.87 6.14 7.60
N SER A 128 9.85 6.59 6.35
CA SER A 128 10.51 7.83 5.96
C SER A 128 9.77 9.07 6.44
N VAL A 129 8.44 9.09 6.35
CA VAL A 129 7.63 10.20 6.86
C VAL A 129 7.73 10.27 8.39
N SER A 130 7.65 9.12 9.08
CA SER A 130 7.80 9.08 10.54
C SER A 130 9.19 9.52 10.99
N ALA A 131 10.25 9.09 10.29
CA ALA A 131 11.62 9.53 10.55
C ALA A 131 11.77 11.04 10.37
N TYR A 132 11.23 11.59 9.29
CA TYR A 132 11.28 13.03 9.02
C TYR A 132 10.55 13.84 10.10
N ILE A 133 9.37 13.39 10.55
CA ILE A 133 8.61 14.03 11.62
C ILE A 133 9.40 14.04 12.94
N VAL A 134 10.03 12.93 13.29
CA VAL A 134 10.88 12.83 14.50
C VAL A 134 12.07 13.78 14.41
N MET A 135 12.74 13.88 13.23
CA MET A 135 13.85 14.82 13.01
C MET A 135 13.42 16.28 13.16
N THR A 136 12.24 16.60 12.65
CA THR A 136 11.73 17.97 12.59
C THR A 136 11.14 18.43 13.93
N GLY A 137 10.57 17.50 14.71
CA GLY A 137 9.98 17.76 16.01
C GLY A 137 8.92 18.89 15.95
N LYS A 138 9.01 19.85 16.86
CA LYS A 138 8.05 20.97 16.94
C LYS A 138 8.00 21.87 15.70
N ALA A 139 9.01 21.81 14.84
CA ALA A 139 9.03 22.61 13.61
C ALA A 139 8.17 22.01 12.48
N ILE A 140 7.52 20.88 12.68
CA ILE A 140 6.68 20.20 11.68
C ILE A 140 5.54 21.09 11.17
N ASP A 141 5.06 22.02 11.99
CA ASP A 141 3.98 22.95 11.65
C ASP A 141 4.41 24.06 10.65
N LYS A 142 5.72 24.17 10.30
CA LYS A 142 6.17 25.11 9.28
C LYS A 142 5.76 24.65 7.90
N PHE A 143 5.32 25.59 7.04
CA PHE A 143 4.88 25.31 5.66
C PHE A 143 5.92 24.52 4.83
N ARG A 144 7.21 24.81 5.01
CA ARG A 144 8.31 24.09 4.34
C ARG A 144 8.30 22.60 4.66
N ASN A 145 7.99 22.22 5.89
CA ASN A 145 7.98 20.83 6.31
C ASN A 145 6.74 20.08 5.81
N LEU A 146 5.60 20.78 5.67
CA LEU A 146 4.44 20.27 4.94
C LEU A 146 4.81 19.88 3.51
N ILE A 147 5.53 20.78 2.79
CA ILE A 147 5.98 20.49 1.42
C ILE A 147 6.87 19.26 1.38
N VAL A 148 7.82 19.13 2.29
CA VAL A 148 8.71 17.95 2.32
C VAL A 148 7.93 16.65 2.55
N VAL A 149 6.99 16.62 3.50
CA VAL A 149 6.14 15.45 3.74
C VAL A 149 5.25 15.17 2.53
N ALA A 150 4.71 16.20 1.91
CA ALA A 150 3.92 16.06 0.68
C ALA A 150 4.77 15.45 -0.45
N VAL A 151 5.99 15.92 -0.67
CA VAL A 151 6.91 15.38 -1.67
C VAL A 151 7.26 13.93 -1.39
N LEU A 152 7.61 13.58 -0.13
CA LEU A 152 7.91 12.20 0.27
C LEU A 152 6.72 11.25 0.05
N THR A 153 5.49 11.75 0.09
CA THR A 153 4.29 10.96 -0.10
C THR A 153 3.84 10.94 -1.57
N LEU A 154 3.84 12.10 -2.23
CA LEU A 154 3.30 12.24 -3.58
C LEU A 154 4.19 11.62 -4.66
N ILE A 155 5.52 11.61 -4.48
CA ILE A 155 6.42 10.99 -5.46
C ILE A 155 6.10 9.50 -5.64
N PRO A 156 6.14 8.63 -4.58
CA PRO A 156 5.82 7.22 -4.76
C PRO A 156 4.36 7.01 -5.16
N THR A 157 3.42 7.84 -4.66
CA THR A 157 2.00 7.78 -5.05
C THR A 157 1.82 8.01 -6.56
N GLY A 158 2.44 9.07 -7.09
CA GLY A 158 2.38 9.41 -8.51
C GLY A 158 3.05 8.35 -9.39
N MET A 159 4.21 7.83 -8.98
CA MET A 159 4.88 6.75 -9.69
C MET A 159 4.03 5.47 -9.73
N ILE A 160 3.41 5.08 -8.62
CA ILE A 160 2.50 3.94 -8.58
C ILE A 160 1.32 4.17 -9.51
N LEU A 161 0.72 5.36 -9.50
CA LEU A 161 -0.42 5.69 -10.34
C LEU A 161 -0.07 5.64 -11.83
N VAL A 162 1.03 6.25 -12.23
CA VAL A 162 1.43 6.41 -13.64
C VAL A 162 2.06 5.12 -14.19
N ILE A 163 3.01 4.54 -13.47
CA ILE A 163 3.79 3.38 -13.98
C ILE A 163 2.99 2.08 -13.83
N THR A 164 2.38 1.84 -12.66
CA THR A 164 1.70 0.57 -12.38
C THR A 164 0.21 0.62 -12.69
N LYS A 165 -0.33 1.81 -12.99
CA LYS A 165 -1.77 2.04 -13.21
C LYS A 165 -2.63 1.45 -12.08
N ASN A 166 -2.14 1.52 -10.83
CA ASN A 166 -2.79 0.95 -9.65
C ASN A 166 -3.33 2.05 -8.73
N LEU A 167 -4.54 2.48 -9.03
CA LEU A 167 -5.22 3.55 -8.28
C LEU A 167 -5.40 3.18 -6.80
N SER A 168 -5.80 1.93 -6.50
CA SER A 168 -6.04 1.49 -5.12
C SER A 168 -4.79 1.60 -4.25
N SER A 169 -3.64 1.12 -4.75
CA SER A 169 -2.38 1.23 -4.02
C SER A 169 -1.89 2.67 -3.90
N ALA A 170 -2.10 3.49 -4.92
CA ALA A 170 -1.77 4.92 -4.88
C ALA A 170 -2.56 5.66 -3.79
N ILE A 171 -3.88 5.42 -3.71
CA ILE A 171 -4.74 5.98 -2.66
C ILE A 171 -4.27 5.55 -1.26
N ILE A 172 -3.90 4.28 -1.09
CA ILE A 172 -3.42 3.78 0.21
C ILE A 172 -2.10 4.45 0.59
N VAL A 173 -1.12 4.54 -0.32
CA VAL A 173 0.19 5.19 -0.05
C VAL A 173 0.01 6.66 0.30
N PHE A 174 -0.85 7.36 -0.44
CA PHE A 174 -1.21 8.74 -0.15
C PHE A 174 -1.88 8.87 1.22
N GLY A 175 -2.87 8.01 1.52
CA GLY A 175 -3.58 7.98 2.78
C GLY A 175 -2.67 7.74 3.98
N ILE A 176 -1.67 6.86 3.83
CA ILE A 176 -0.65 6.61 4.87
C ILE A 176 0.10 7.91 5.21
N GLY A 177 0.68 8.58 4.22
CA GLY A 177 1.43 9.82 4.46
C GLY A 177 0.53 10.93 5.03
N PHE A 178 -0.70 11.04 4.53
CA PHE A 178 -1.72 11.95 5.01
C PHE A 178 -2.03 11.73 6.50
N VAL A 179 -2.35 10.51 6.91
CA VAL A 179 -2.71 10.18 8.30
C VAL A 179 -1.53 10.40 9.24
N ILE A 180 -0.32 9.99 8.86
CA ILE A 180 0.87 10.19 9.70
C ILE A 180 1.13 11.68 9.92
N TYR A 181 1.02 12.50 8.87
CA TYR A 181 1.19 13.95 9.01
C TYR A 181 0.04 14.59 9.81
N PHE A 182 -1.20 14.14 9.61
CA PHE A 182 -2.37 14.62 10.36
C PHE A 182 -2.20 14.44 11.87
N VAL A 183 -1.72 13.27 12.29
CA VAL A 183 -1.49 13.00 13.72
C VAL A 183 -0.32 13.82 14.28
N ALA A 184 0.66 14.15 13.46
CA ALA A 184 1.88 14.83 13.88
C ALA A 184 1.76 16.35 13.98
N THR A 185 0.87 16.98 13.20
CA THR A 185 0.73 18.44 13.13
C THR A 185 -0.41 18.96 14.01
N LYS A 186 -0.27 20.19 14.48
CA LYS A 186 -1.35 20.93 15.17
C LYS A 186 -2.13 21.84 14.22
N ARG A 187 -1.72 21.96 12.96
CA ARG A 187 -2.36 22.82 11.95
C ARG A 187 -3.27 21.99 11.05
N TYR A 188 -4.57 22.15 11.19
CA TYR A 188 -5.55 21.38 10.43
C TYR A 188 -6.02 22.03 9.12
N TRP A 189 -5.66 23.28 8.86
CA TRP A 189 -6.08 23.98 7.65
C TRP A 189 -5.67 23.29 6.32
N PRO A 190 -4.48 22.62 6.18
CA PRO A 190 -4.14 21.93 4.95
C PRO A 190 -5.09 20.77 4.66
N PHE A 191 -5.56 20.09 5.72
CA PHE A 191 -6.50 18.98 5.60
C PHE A 191 -7.90 19.46 5.22
N ALA A 192 -8.33 20.61 5.74
CA ALA A 192 -9.58 21.24 5.33
C ALA A 192 -9.56 21.58 3.83
N LEU A 193 -8.46 22.17 3.33
CA LEU A 193 -8.28 22.42 1.90
C LEU A 193 -8.29 21.12 1.09
N MET A 194 -7.57 20.09 1.53
CA MET A 194 -7.56 18.79 0.84
C MET A 194 -8.95 18.15 0.82
N ALA A 195 -9.72 18.24 1.89
CA ALA A 195 -11.09 17.76 1.94
C ALA A 195 -11.99 18.50 0.93
N VAL A 196 -11.87 19.82 0.85
CA VAL A 196 -12.62 20.64 -0.10
C VAL A 196 -12.23 20.29 -1.55
N PHE A 197 -10.92 20.23 -1.87
CA PHE A 197 -10.47 19.85 -3.22
C PHE A 197 -10.81 18.40 -3.55
N GLY A 198 -10.73 17.48 -2.60
CA GLY A 198 -11.14 16.10 -2.76
C GLY A 198 -12.64 15.98 -3.06
N ALA A 199 -13.48 16.67 -2.29
CA ALA A 199 -14.92 16.72 -2.53
C ALA A 199 -15.26 17.36 -3.88
N ALA A 200 -14.59 18.46 -4.24
CA ALA A 200 -14.76 19.10 -5.53
C ALA A 200 -14.32 18.17 -6.70
N GLY A 201 -13.21 17.45 -6.54
CA GLY A 201 -12.75 16.46 -7.51
C GLY A 201 -13.73 15.30 -7.69
N ILE A 202 -14.29 14.78 -6.61
CA ILE A 202 -15.33 13.73 -6.65
C ILE A 202 -16.59 14.28 -7.33
N ALA A 203 -17.03 15.47 -6.95
CA ALA A 203 -18.21 16.10 -7.57
C ALA A 203 -18.01 16.33 -9.08
N ALA A 204 -16.84 16.85 -9.49
CA ALA A 204 -16.48 17.03 -10.89
C ALA A 204 -16.44 15.70 -11.65
N PHE A 205 -15.92 14.63 -11.04
CA PHE A 205 -15.89 13.30 -11.62
C PHE A 205 -17.30 12.72 -11.79
N ILE A 206 -18.17 12.88 -10.80
CA ILE A 206 -19.59 12.46 -10.89
C ILE A 206 -20.31 13.24 -11.99
N LEU A 207 -20.11 14.56 -12.06
CA LEU A 207 -20.67 15.41 -13.10
C LEU A 207 -20.15 14.99 -14.49
N TYR A 208 -18.84 14.70 -14.62
CA TYR A 208 -18.25 14.20 -15.86
C TYR A 208 -18.91 12.89 -16.32
N ILE A 209 -19.10 11.93 -15.40
CA ILE A 209 -19.79 10.67 -15.70
C ILE A 209 -21.21 10.98 -16.16
N HIS A 210 -21.94 11.77 -15.41
CA HIS A 210 -23.35 12.04 -15.68
C HIS A 210 -23.57 12.76 -17.03
N TYR A 211 -22.72 13.74 -17.37
CA TYR A 211 -22.91 14.55 -18.59
C TYR A 211 -22.26 13.95 -19.84
N TYR A 212 -21.15 13.23 -19.71
CA TYR A 212 -20.37 12.77 -20.87
C TYR A 212 -20.38 11.26 -21.07
N VAL A 213 -20.52 10.48 -20.01
CA VAL A 213 -20.42 9.01 -20.10
C VAL A 213 -21.80 8.38 -20.30
N ASP A 214 -22.82 8.82 -19.58
CA ASP A 214 -24.20 8.29 -19.72
C ASP A 214 -24.79 8.49 -21.14
N PRO A 215 -24.63 9.64 -21.81
CA PRO A 215 -25.08 9.81 -23.18
C PRO A 215 -24.21 9.11 -24.24
N VAL A 216 -22.91 8.90 -23.96
CA VAL A 216 -22.00 8.22 -24.89
C VAL A 216 -22.17 6.70 -24.85
N THR A 217 -22.52 6.11 -23.72
CA THR A 217 -22.78 4.67 -23.59
C THR A 217 -24.10 4.24 -24.28
N ALA A 218 -24.98 5.19 -24.60
CA ALA A 218 -26.20 4.92 -25.34
C ALA A 218 -26.02 4.76 -26.88
N GLY A 219 -24.80 5.01 -27.43
CA GLY A 219 -24.64 5.00 -28.89
C GLY A 219 -23.24 4.79 -29.47
N VAL A 220 -22.21 4.39 -28.68
CA VAL A 220 -20.85 4.24 -29.19
C VAL A 220 -20.28 2.86 -28.94
N GLU A 221 -19.68 2.23 -29.96
CA GLU A 221 -18.78 1.06 -29.80
C GLU A 221 -17.59 1.46 -28.90
N ILE A 222 -17.51 0.86 -27.72
CA ILE A 222 -16.50 1.15 -26.71
C ILE A 222 -15.32 0.21 -26.97
N ASP A 223 -14.12 0.75 -27.14
CA ASP A 223 -12.85 0.02 -27.16
C ASP A 223 -12.76 -0.90 -25.91
N GLU A 224 -12.35 -2.17 -26.12
CA GLU A 224 -12.41 -3.23 -25.10
C GLU A 224 -11.76 -2.84 -23.73
N ASP A 225 -10.67 -2.07 -23.76
CA ASP A 225 -9.95 -1.68 -22.52
C ASP A 225 -10.71 -0.58 -21.73
N THR A 226 -11.36 0.32 -22.41
CA THR A 226 -12.19 1.39 -21.82
C THR A 226 -13.52 0.81 -21.33
N GLY A 227 -14.11 -0.11 -22.06
CA GLY A 227 -15.33 -0.81 -21.69
C GLY A 227 -15.20 -1.61 -20.40
N PHE A 228 -14.10 -2.32 -20.20
CA PHE A 228 -13.86 -3.11 -18.98
C PHE A 228 -13.74 -2.26 -17.71
N ARG A 229 -13.12 -1.07 -17.83
CA ARG A 229 -13.03 -0.12 -16.71
C ARG A 229 -14.37 0.55 -16.40
N MET A 230 -15.15 0.88 -17.42
CA MET A 230 -16.48 1.44 -17.28
C MET A 230 -17.48 0.44 -16.71
N MET A 231 -17.47 -0.80 -17.16
CA MET A 231 -18.32 -1.87 -16.61
C MET A 231 -18.09 -2.09 -15.12
N ARG A 232 -16.85 -1.93 -14.61
CA ARG A 232 -16.57 -1.98 -13.17
C ARG A 232 -17.23 -0.83 -12.41
N ILE A 233 -17.30 0.36 -12.99
CA ILE A 233 -17.92 1.54 -12.35
C ILE A 233 -19.44 1.40 -12.37
N LEU A 234 -20.00 0.89 -13.49
CA LEU A 234 -21.45 0.70 -13.66
C LEU A 234 -22.00 -0.49 -12.84
N ALA A 235 -21.20 -1.51 -12.59
CA ALA A 235 -21.58 -2.65 -11.74
C ALA A 235 -21.76 -2.30 -10.24
N TRP A 236 -21.44 -1.06 -9.86
CA TRP A 236 -21.67 -0.53 -8.51
C TRP A 236 -22.96 0.30 -8.38
N ARG A 237 -23.78 0.35 -9.43
CA ARG A 237 -25.11 0.96 -9.46
C ARG A 237 -26.19 -0.10 -9.34
#